data_7d618c95ecc4fb034596e67a8a5d1428
#
_entry.id   7d618c95ecc4fb034596e67a8a5d1428
#
_cell.length_a   1.000
_cell.length_b   1.000
_cell.length_c   1.000
_cell.angle_alpha   90.00
_cell.angle_beta   90.00
_cell.angle_gamma   90.00
#
_symmetry.space_group_name_H-M   'P 1'
#
loop_
_entity.id
_entity.type
_entity.pdbx_description
1 polymer ?
#
loop_
_entity_poly.entity_id
_entity_poly.type
_entity_poly.pdbx_seq_one_letter_code
_entity_poly.pdbx_strand_id
1 'polypeptide(L)'
;MESWNNRFRISNISVFEAAARGRGTGQALMDRIAQTAAALGARMLILETQSCNERAIAFYKKNGFSIVGFDLYAYSNADPQRREVRVEMGKRLK
;
A
#
# COMPACT_ATOMS: atom_id res chain seq x y z
N MET A 1 -0.52 13.74 4.40
CA MET A 1 -1.95 13.41 4.15
C MET A 1 -2.45 14.22 2.96
N GLU A 2 -3.27 13.58 2.13
CA GLU A 2 -3.91 14.30 1.03
C GLU A 2 -5.06 15.13 1.58
N SER A 3 -4.94 16.45 1.53
CA SER A 3 -5.87 17.33 2.26
C SER A 3 -7.26 17.44 1.63
N TRP A 4 -7.41 17.20 0.31
CA TRP A 4 -8.69 17.37 -0.37
C TRP A 4 -9.63 16.17 -0.20
N ASN A 5 -9.11 14.97 0.14
CA ASN A 5 -9.91 13.75 0.27
C ASN A 5 -9.64 12.99 1.57
N ASN A 6 -8.84 13.55 2.46
CA ASN A 6 -8.48 12.97 3.76
C ASN A 6 -7.91 11.54 3.67
N ARG A 7 -7.13 11.26 2.63
CA ARG A 7 -6.40 10.00 2.51
C ARG A 7 -4.95 10.19 2.93
N PHE A 8 -4.39 9.20 3.57
CA PHE A 8 -2.98 9.17 3.95
C PHE A 8 -2.26 8.22 3.01
N ARG A 9 -1.36 8.74 2.18
CA ARG A 9 -0.61 7.92 1.22
C ARG A 9 0.74 7.53 1.81
N ILE A 10 1.01 6.23 1.78
CA ILE A 10 2.32 5.69 2.18
C ILE A 10 3.19 5.70 0.94
N SER A 11 4.23 6.53 0.93
CA SER A 11 5.06 6.77 -0.25
C SER A 11 6.35 5.96 -0.29
N ASN A 12 6.79 5.39 0.83
CA ASN A 12 8.02 4.59 0.88
C ASN A 12 7.71 3.18 1.38
N ILE A 13 7.17 2.36 0.49
CA ILE A 13 6.72 1.02 0.83
C ILE A 13 7.81 -0.04 0.76
N SER A 14 9.01 0.31 0.28
CA SER A 14 10.12 -0.66 0.20
C SER A 14 10.47 -1.23 1.57
N VAL A 15 10.31 -0.46 2.63
CA VAL A 15 10.52 -0.92 4.00
C VAL A 15 9.54 -2.03 4.35
N PHE A 16 8.26 -1.86 3.97
CA PHE A 16 7.24 -2.89 4.22
C PHE A 16 7.48 -4.13 3.36
N GLU A 17 7.91 -3.95 2.12
CA GLU A 17 8.19 -5.07 1.24
C GLU A 17 9.33 -5.93 1.79
N ALA A 18 10.39 -5.30 2.29
CA ALA A 18 11.48 -6.00 2.95
C ALA A 18 11.02 -6.67 4.25
N ALA A 19 10.23 -5.98 5.04
CA ALA A 19 9.74 -6.46 6.34
C ALA A 19 8.67 -7.55 6.19
N ALA A 20 7.95 -7.59 5.07
CA ALA A 20 6.98 -8.65 4.78
C ALA A 20 7.61 -10.04 4.73
N ARG A 21 8.94 -10.11 4.77
CA ARG A 21 9.69 -11.36 4.84
C ARG A 21 9.70 -12.01 6.23
N GLY A 22 8.87 -11.54 7.16
CA GLY A 22 8.45 -12.36 8.28
C GLY A 22 9.09 -12.11 9.63
N ARG A 23 9.56 -10.91 9.93
CA ARG A 23 10.18 -10.65 11.24
C ARG A 23 9.36 -9.76 12.19
N GLY A 24 8.11 -9.49 11.87
CA GLY A 24 7.26 -8.69 12.73
C GLY A 24 7.52 -7.18 12.73
N THR A 25 8.67 -6.73 12.24
CA THR A 25 9.02 -5.30 12.20
C THR A 25 8.08 -4.52 11.28
N GLY A 26 7.75 -5.11 10.13
CA GLY A 26 6.82 -4.49 9.20
C GLY A 26 5.42 -4.36 9.76
N GLN A 27 4.98 -5.35 10.53
CA GLN A 27 3.67 -5.31 11.17
C GLN A 27 3.60 -4.19 12.20
N ALA A 28 4.63 -4.06 13.06
CA ALA A 28 4.67 -2.99 14.05
C ALA A 28 4.67 -1.61 13.39
N LEU A 29 5.42 -1.44 12.29
CA LEU A 29 5.46 -0.19 11.54
C LEU A 29 4.12 0.11 10.89
N MET A 30 3.47 -0.88 10.29
CA MET A 30 2.15 -0.72 9.69
C MET A 30 1.11 -0.30 10.73
N ASP A 31 1.11 -0.93 11.90
CA ASP A 31 0.19 -0.60 12.99
C ASP A 31 0.38 0.84 13.46
N ARG A 32 1.64 1.26 13.56
CA ARG A 32 1.95 2.62 13.99
C ARG A 32 1.52 3.66 12.95
N ILE A 33 1.72 3.38 11.68
CA ILE A 33 1.27 4.28 10.60
C ILE A 33 -0.25 4.38 10.59
N ALA A 34 -0.95 3.27 10.76
CA ALA A 34 -2.41 3.27 10.82
C ALA A 34 -2.92 4.12 11.99
N GLN A 35 -2.31 3.99 13.16
CA GLN A 35 -2.66 4.80 14.34
C GLN A 35 -2.40 6.28 14.10
N THR A 36 -1.26 6.62 13.50
CA THR A 36 -0.91 8.00 13.20
C THR A 36 -1.88 8.61 12.22
N ALA A 37 -2.19 7.89 11.13
CA ALA A 37 -3.12 8.36 10.12
C ALA A 37 -4.52 8.58 10.71
N ALA A 38 -4.99 7.65 11.53
CA ALA A 38 -6.29 7.77 12.20
C ALA A 38 -6.32 8.98 13.12
N ALA A 39 -5.25 9.21 13.88
CA ALA A 39 -5.13 10.38 14.77
C ALA A 39 -5.15 11.69 13.99
N LEU A 40 -4.65 11.71 12.75
CA LEU A 40 -4.71 12.87 11.87
C LEU A 40 -6.07 13.05 11.19
N GLY A 41 -7.02 12.16 11.43
CA GLY A 41 -8.35 12.24 10.84
C GLY A 41 -8.47 11.66 9.44
N ALA A 42 -7.47 10.90 8.98
CA ALA A 42 -7.53 10.28 7.68
C ALA A 42 -8.62 9.22 7.63
N ARG A 43 -9.37 9.16 6.53
CA ARG A 43 -10.41 8.14 6.33
C ARG A 43 -9.88 6.87 5.71
N MET A 44 -8.73 6.94 5.03
CA MET A 44 -8.12 5.80 4.33
C MET A 44 -6.60 5.88 4.36
N LEU A 45 -5.98 4.71 4.40
CA LEU A 45 -4.58 4.53 4.02
C LEU A 45 -4.53 4.07 2.57
N ILE A 46 -3.64 4.65 1.79
CA ILE A 46 -3.41 4.27 0.38
C ILE A 46 -1.93 3.96 0.20
N LEU A 47 -1.65 2.92 -0.54
CA LEU A 47 -0.29 2.60 -0.96
C LEU A 47 -0.30 2.03 -2.37
N GLU A 48 0.88 1.88 -2.95
CA GLU A 48 1.01 1.31 -4.28
C GLU A 48 2.12 0.27 -4.31
N THR A 49 1.96 -0.74 -5.16
CA THR A 49 2.95 -1.79 -5.35
C THR A 49 2.82 -2.34 -6.76
N GLN A 50 3.77 -3.17 -7.18
CA GLN A 50 3.70 -3.85 -8.46
C GLN A 50 2.87 -5.13 -8.35
N SER A 51 2.12 -5.45 -9.40
CA SER A 51 1.26 -6.64 -9.43
C SER A 51 2.02 -7.95 -9.28
N CYS A 52 3.30 -7.97 -9.68
CA CYS A 52 4.15 -9.17 -9.54
C CYS A 52 4.67 -9.36 -8.11
N ASN A 53 4.49 -8.40 -7.22
CA ASN A 53 4.99 -8.49 -5.84
C ASN A 53 3.95 -9.18 -4.96
N GLU A 54 3.80 -10.50 -5.15
CA GLU A 54 2.76 -11.29 -4.49
C GLU A 54 2.90 -11.30 -2.97
N ARG A 55 4.14 -11.31 -2.46
CA ARG A 55 4.40 -11.34 -1.03
C ARG A 55 3.97 -10.05 -0.36
N ALA A 56 4.26 -8.91 -0.99
CA ALA A 56 3.84 -7.61 -0.46
C ALA A 56 2.34 -7.48 -0.49
N ILE A 57 1.69 -7.88 -1.59
CA ILE A 57 0.23 -7.83 -1.71
C ILE A 57 -0.42 -8.69 -0.62
N ALA A 58 0.10 -9.89 -0.37
CA ALA A 58 -0.42 -10.76 0.69
C ALA A 58 -0.29 -10.11 2.07
N PHE A 59 0.83 -9.46 2.34
CA PHE A 59 1.04 -8.73 3.60
C PHE A 59 0.02 -7.59 3.76
N TYR A 60 -0.20 -6.80 2.70
CA TYR A 60 -1.16 -5.71 2.76
C TYR A 60 -2.59 -6.22 2.94
N LYS A 61 -2.97 -7.28 2.24
CA LYS A 61 -4.30 -7.90 2.42
C LYS A 61 -4.50 -8.40 3.84
N LYS A 62 -3.48 -9.00 4.44
CA LYS A 62 -3.51 -9.43 5.84
C LYS A 62 -3.76 -8.27 6.78
N ASN A 63 -3.32 -7.07 6.42
CA ASN A 63 -3.50 -5.87 7.20
C ASN A 63 -4.78 -5.10 6.86
N GLY A 64 -5.68 -5.70 6.10
CA GLY A 64 -6.98 -5.10 5.80
C GLY A 64 -7.02 -4.25 4.55
N PHE A 65 -5.96 -4.24 3.75
CA PHE A 65 -5.95 -3.54 2.47
C PHE A 65 -6.64 -4.36 1.40
N SER A 66 -7.30 -3.68 0.48
CA SER A 66 -7.85 -4.28 -0.72
C SER A 66 -7.40 -3.48 -1.94
N ILE A 67 -7.48 -4.09 -3.11
CA ILE A 67 -7.15 -3.42 -4.36
C ILE A 67 -8.25 -2.40 -4.65
N VAL A 68 -7.84 -1.14 -4.84
CA VAL A 68 -8.78 -0.05 -5.14
C VAL A 68 -8.56 0.54 -6.52
N GLY A 69 -7.46 0.21 -7.18
CA GLY A 69 -7.19 0.67 -8.54
C GLY A 69 -5.90 0.11 -9.08
N PHE A 70 -5.63 0.37 -10.34
CA PHE A 70 -4.37 0.00 -10.97
C PHE A 70 -4.10 0.89 -12.17
N ASP A 71 -2.83 0.97 -12.55
CA ASP A 71 -2.37 1.73 -13.70
C ASP A 71 -1.55 0.80 -14.58
N LEU A 72 -2.02 0.56 -15.80
CA LEU A 72 -1.42 -0.39 -16.72
C LEU A 72 -0.06 0.08 -17.26
N TYR A 73 0.21 1.38 -17.20
CA TYR A 73 1.38 1.97 -17.85
C TYR A 73 2.17 2.89 -16.92
N ALA A 74 2.10 2.67 -15.60
CA ALA A 74 2.73 3.55 -14.62
C ALA A 74 4.26 3.59 -14.77
N TYR A 75 4.88 2.48 -15.17
CA TYR A 75 6.34 2.35 -15.26
C TYR A 75 6.83 2.45 -16.68
N SER A 76 6.13 1.82 -17.63
CA SER A 76 6.46 1.85 -19.04
C SER A 76 5.26 1.37 -19.87
N ASN A 77 5.35 1.55 -21.18
CA ASN A 77 4.31 1.03 -22.09
C ASN A 77 4.31 -0.50 -22.18
N ALA A 78 5.33 -1.16 -21.64
CA ALA A 78 5.43 -2.62 -21.64
C ALA A 78 4.95 -3.26 -20.33
N ASP A 79 4.42 -2.47 -19.36
CA ASP A 79 4.01 -2.99 -18.05
C ASP A 79 3.05 -4.18 -18.15
N PRO A 80 1.99 -4.15 -18.98
CA PRO A 80 1.08 -5.29 -19.03
C PRO A 80 1.75 -6.58 -19.53
N GLN A 81 2.64 -6.48 -20.51
CA GLN A 81 3.37 -7.63 -21.04
C GLN A 81 4.37 -8.19 -20.02
N ARG A 82 4.95 -7.33 -19.21
CA ARG A 82 5.91 -7.71 -18.16
C ARG A 82 5.25 -8.12 -16.86
N ARG A 83 3.93 -7.98 -16.74
CA ARG A 83 3.18 -8.22 -15.51
C ARG A 83 3.67 -7.32 -14.35
N GLU A 84 4.06 -6.11 -14.67
CA GLU A 84 4.56 -5.12 -13.71
C GLU A 84 3.60 -3.95 -13.57
N VAL A 85 2.31 -4.25 -13.53
CA VAL A 85 1.27 -3.24 -13.42
C VAL A 85 1.28 -2.64 -12.02
N ARG A 86 1.17 -1.30 -11.94
CA ARG A 86 1.02 -0.60 -10.67
C ARG A 86 -0.34 -0.89 -10.09
N VAL A 87 -0.37 -1.38 -8.86
CA VAL A 87 -1.59 -1.67 -8.11
C VAL A 87 -1.70 -0.68 -6.97
N GLU A 88 -2.85 -0.04 -6.85
CA GLU A 88 -3.17 0.78 -5.68
C GLU A 88 -4.02 -0.02 -4.71
N MET A 89 -3.62 0.00 -3.45
CA MET A 89 -4.33 -0.70 -2.38
C MET A 89 -4.73 0.31 -1.31
N GLY A 90 -5.89 0.10 -0.72
CA GLY A 90 -6.43 1.00 0.27
C GLY A 90 -7.04 0.25 1.44
N LYS A 91 -6.98 0.89 2.61
CA LYS A 91 -7.59 0.40 3.84
C LYS A 91 -8.42 1.52 4.44
N ARG A 92 -9.69 1.25 4.72
CA ARG A 92 -10.57 2.21 5.39
C ARG A 92 -10.18 2.28 6.88
N LEU A 93 -10.09 3.51 7.39
CA LEU A 93 -9.83 3.79 8.80
C LEU A 93 -11.09 4.24 9.54
N LYS A 94 -12.09 4.67 8.77
CA LYS A 94 -13.38 5.14 9.32
C LYS A 94 -14.54 4.47 8.61
#